data_fb9314c5ae2e37577bc9fa12d58a86ba
#
_entry.id   fb9314c5ae2e37577bc9fa12d58a86ba
#
_cell.length_a   1.000
_cell.length_b   1.000
_cell.length_c   1.000
_cell.angle_alpha   90.00
_cell.angle_beta   90.00
_cell.angle_gamma   90.00
#
_symmetry.space_group_name_H-M   'P 1'
#
loop_
_entity.id
_entity.type
_entity.pdbx_description
1 polymer ?
#
loop_
_entity_poly.entity_id
_entity_poly.type
_entity_poly.pdbx_seq_one_letter_code
_entity_poly.pdbx_strand_id
1 'polypeptide(L)'
;LVFLTTGTSKHLLAVNPSGNGNVTDTNIVWRSRKGIPDISSPLIVNDLIYFTNEGGVVSCLDLKSGKNRWKGRIGGNHWASPIYQSGKIYFFSQEGRISVISSGTEFKKLATNDFETSFVASPAVSEDALILRSATHLYCFSQAKN
;
A
#
# COMPACT_ATOMS: atom_id res chain seq x y z
N LEU A 1 -9.00 -11.65 -9.91
CA LEU A 1 -8.50 -10.44 -10.55
C LEU A 1 -7.02 -10.25 -10.24
N VAL A 2 -6.29 -9.68 -11.20
CA VAL A 2 -4.93 -9.17 -11.02
C VAL A 2 -5.02 -7.64 -10.99
N PHE A 3 -4.27 -7.00 -10.07
CA PHE A 3 -4.23 -5.56 -9.92
C PHE A 3 -2.86 -5.03 -10.32
N LEU A 4 -2.87 -4.05 -11.23
CA LEU A 4 -1.66 -3.48 -11.83
C LEU A 4 -1.67 -1.96 -11.70
N THR A 5 -0.57 -1.39 -11.25
CA THR A 5 -0.30 0.04 -11.38
C THR A 5 0.55 0.29 -12.62
N THR A 6 0.28 1.36 -13.36
CA THR A 6 0.95 1.64 -14.63
C THR A 6 1.98 2.77 -14.53
N GLY A 7 2.53 3.00 -13.35
CA GLY A 7 3.57 4.03 -13.14
C GLY A 7 3.16 5.40 -13.69
N THR A 8 3.94 5.94 -14.60
CA THR A 8 3.75 7.31 -15.15
C THR A 8 2.38 7.58 -15.76
N SER A 9 1.69 6.56 -16.28
CA SER A 9 0.29 6.72 -16.76
C SER A 9 -0.72 6.83 -15.63
N LYS A 10 -0.33 6.55 -14.39
CA LYS A 10 -1.15 6.68 -13.17
C LYS A 10 -2.51 6.01 -13.24
N HIS A 11 -2.51 4.75 -13.67
CA HIS A 11 -3.69 3.90 -13.64
C HIS A 11 -3.52 2.76 -12.64
N LEU A 12 -4.59 2.45 -11.94
CA LEU A 12 -4.79 1.18 -11.28
C LEU A 12 -5.82 0.40 -12.06
N LEU A 13 -5.44 -0.77 -12.53
CA LEU A 13 -6.27 -1.66 -13.34
C LEU A 13 -6.62 -2.90 -12.54
N ALA A 14 -7.88 -3.32 -12.60
CA ALA A 14 -8.29 -4.66 -12.21
C ALA A 14 -8.52 -5.47 -13.49
N VAL A 15 -7.78 -6.53 -13.64
CA VAL A 15 -7.75 -7.34 -14.86
C VAL A 15 -8.20 -8.77 -14.55
N ASN A 16 -9.07 -9.30 -15.38
CA ASN A 16 -9.37 -10.73 -15.40
C ASN A 16 -8.21 -11.44 -16.13
N PRO A 17 -7.48 -12.37 -15.47
CA PRO A 17 -6.33 -13.02 -16.09
C PRO A 17 -6.69 -14.13 -17.09
N SER A 18 -7.99 -14.41 -17.28
CA SER A 18 -8.44 -15.44 -18.25
C SER A 18 -8.28 -14.95 -19.68
N GLY A 19 -8.05 -15.86 -20.60
CA GLY A 19 -7.99 -15.58 -22.04
C GLY A 19 -6.60 -15.78 -22.63
N ASN A 20 -6.49 -15.62 -23.94
CA ASN A 20 -5.27 -15.81 -24.73
C ASN A 20 -5.05 -14.61 -25.66
N GLY A 21 -3.78 -14.32 -25.96
CA GLY A 21 -3.40 -13.24 -26.87
C GLY A 21 -3.59 -11.85 -26.24
N ASN A 22 -3.95 -10.87 -27.04
CA ASN A 22 -4.17 -9.50 -26.58
C ASN A 22 -5.57 -9.33 -25.98
N VAL A 23 -5.63 -9.20 -24.66
CA VAL A 23 -6.87 -9.07 -23.88
C VAL A 23 -7.09 -7.66 -23.34
N THR A 24 -6.37 -6.67 -23.83
CA THR A 24 -6.40 -5.28 -23.32
C THR A 24 -7.80 -4.67 -23.31
N ASP A 25 -8.61 -4.92 -24.34
CA ASP A 25 -9.92 -4.29 -24.47
C ASP A 25 -11.05 -5.12 -23.83
N THR A 26 -10.81 -6.39 -23.54
CA THR A 26 -11.84 -7.34 -23.08
C THR A 26 -11.76 -7.67 -21.59
N ASN A 27 -10.57 -7.63 -20.99
CA ASN A 27 -10.34 -8.18 -19.66
C ASN A 27 -10.13 -7.15 -18.57
N ILE A 28 -10.15 -5.86 -18.88
CA ILE A 28 -10.12 -4.82 -17.86
C ILE A 28 -11.49 -4.66 -17.24
N VAL A 29 -11.64 -5.11 -16.00
CA VAL A 29 -12.90 -5.07 -15.24
C VAL A 29 -13.23 -3.65 -14.80
N TRP A 30 -12.23 -2.93 -14.28
CA TRP A 30 -12.34 -1.51 -13.96
C TRP A 30 -10.99 -0.80 -13.97
N ARG A 31 -11.03 0.53 -14.05
CA ARG A 31 -9.85 1.43 -14.03
C ARG A 31 -10.06 2.54 -13.02
N SER A 32 -9.01 2.90 -12.29
CA SER A 32 -8.94 4.11 -11.47
C SER A 32 -7.74 4.96 -11.87
N ARG A 33 -7.90 6.31 -11.81
CA ARG A 33 -6.84 7.27 -12.18
C ARG A 33 -6.49 8.25 -11.06
N LYS A 34 -7.16 8.18 -9.90
CA LYS A 34 -7.05 9.21 -8.86
C LYS A 34 -6.12 8.78 -7.74
N GLY A 35 -4.96 9.42 -7.65
CA GLY A 35 -4.01 9.22 -6.55
C GLY A 35 -3.27 7.90 -6.60
N ILE A 36 -3.03 7.37 -7.80
CA ILE A 36 -2.33 6.11 -8.02
C ILE A 36 -0.83 6.32 -7.79
N PRO A 37 -0.15 5.41 -7.07
CA PRO A 37 1.29 5.46 -6.87
C PRO A 37 2.06 5.21 -8.17
N ASP A 38 3.24 5.79 -8.27
CA ASP A 38 4.16 5.51 -9.37
C ASP A 38 5.02 4.26 -9.08
N ILE A 39 5.34 4.00 -7.81
CA ILE A 39 6.35 3.00 -7.41
C ILE A 39 5.77 1.92 -6.49
N SER A 40 5.07 2.34 -5.41
CA SER A 40 4.58 1.37 -4.41
C SER A 40 3.45 0.48 -4.96
N SER A 41 3.44 -0.77 -4.53
CA SER A 41 2.36 -1.71 -4.89
C SER A 41 1.11 -1.47 -4.05
N PRO A 42 -0.09 -1.69 -4.60
CA PRO A 42 -1.31 -1.70 -3.80
C PRO A 42 -1.35 -2.93 -2.89
N LEU A 43 -2.00 -2.78 -1.74
CA LEU A 43 -2.21 -3.82 -0.75
C LEU A 43 -3.69 -4.23 -0.73
N ILE A 44 -3.96 -5.52 -0.81
CA ILE A 44 -5.32 -6.07 -0.72
C ILE A 44 -5.52 -6.66 0.68
N VAL A 45 -6.59 -6.22 1.34
CA VAL A 45 -7.04 -6.79 2.61
C VAL A 45 -8.54 -7.01 2.52
N ASN A 46 -8.97 -8.26 2.55
CA ASN A 46 -10.36 -8.67 2.33
C ASN A 46 -10.91 -8.13 0.98
N ASP A 47 -12.04 -7.43 1.00
CA ASP A 47 -12.67 -6.82 -0.18
C ASP A 47 -12.24 -5.36 -0.43
N LEU A 48 -11.11 -4.93 0.10
CA LEU A 48 -10.59 -3.58 0.00
C LEU A 48 -9.16 -3.55 -0.56
N ILE A 49 -8.87 -2.53 -1.36
CA ILE A 49 -7.54 -2.26 -1.89
C ILE A 49 -7.04 -0.92 -1.37
N TYR A 50 -5.83 -0.91 -0.81
CA TYR A 50 -5.18 0.25 -0.21
C TYR A 50 -3.91 0.60 -0.95
N PHE A 51 -3.67 1.87 -1.13
CA PHE A 51 -2.42 2.39 -1.66
C PHE A 51 -2.20 3.84 -1.22
N THR A 52 -0.98 4.31 -1.29
CA THR A 52 -0.64 5.72 -1.07
C THR A 52 0.11 6.26 -2.27
N ASN A 53 -0.15 7.51 -2.63
CA ASN A 53 0.66 8.22 -3.61
C ASN A 53 1.93 8.80 -2.94
N GLU A 54 2.81 9.36 -3.76
CA GLU A 54 4.08 9.96 -3.30
C GLU A 54 3.88 11.11 -2.31
N GLY A 55 2.76 11.81 -2.39
CA GLY A 55 2.41 12.91 -1.46
C GLY A 55 1.73 12.48 -0.16
N GLY A 56 1.70 11.18 0.15
CA GLY A 56 1.15 10.65 1.40
C GLY A 56 -0.37 10.75 1.52
N VAL A 57 -1.08 10.68 0.41
CA VAL A 57 -2.54 10.50 0.39
C VAL A 57 -2.85 9.02 0.22
N VAL A 58 -3.39 8.40 1.27
CA VAL A 58 -3.88 7.03 1.23
C VAL A 58 -5.26 7.00 0.61
N SER A 59 -5.48 6.06 -0.27
CA SER A 59 -6.79 5.74 -0.86
C SER A 59 -7.19 4.32 -0.51
N CYS A 60 -8.48 4.13 -0.23
CA CYS A 60 -9.11 2.83 -0.07
C CYS A 60 -10.22 2.69 -1.11
N LEU A 61 -10.14 1.65 -1.91
CA LEU A 61 -11.16 1.34 -2.90
C LEU A 61 -11.84 0.01 -2.60
N ASP A 62 -13.05 -0.13 -3.06
CA ASP A 62 -13.75 -1.41 -3.13
C ASP A 62 -13.08 -2.31 -4.19
N LEU A 63 -12.72 -3.52 -3.82
CA LEU A 63 -11.95 -4.42 -4.66
C LEU A 63 -12.69 -4.84 -5.95
N LYS A 64 -14.00 -5.02 -5.88
CA LYS A 64 -14.81 -5.51 -7.00
C LYS A 64 -15.14 -4.40 -7.98
N SER A 65 -15.47 -3.22 -7.49
CA SER A 65 -15.98 -2.12 -8.33
C SER A 65 -14.95 -1.01 -8.60
N GLY A 66 -13.83 -0.97 -7.89
CA GLY A 66 -12.86 0.13 -7.95
C GLY A 66 -13.38 1.47 -7.42
N LYS A 67 -14.58 1.49 -6.80
CA LYS A 67 -15.15 2.70 -6.23
C LYS A 67 -14.40 3.12 -4.98
N ASN A 68 -14.12 4.42 -4.88
CA ASN A 68 -13.48 4.97 -3.69
C ASN A 68 -14.39 4.84 -2.46
N ARG A 69 -13.85 4.28 -1.38
CA ARG A 69 -14.51 4.20 -0.06
C ARG A 69 -14.15 5.43 0.76
N TRP A 70 -12.85 5.71 0.86
CA TRP A 70 -12.34 6.88 1.56
C TRP A 70 -10.94 7.29 1.06
N LYS A 71 -10.52 8.49 1.45
CA LYS A 71 -9.15 8.99 1.36
C LYS A 71 -8.73 9.58 2.68
N GLY A 72 -7.45 9.43 3.03
CA GLY A 72 -6.87 10.00 4.23
C GLY A 72 -5.45 10.49 3.98
N ARG A 73 -4.98 11.47 4.77
CA ARG A 73 -3.63 12.01 4.64
C ARG A 73 -2.76 11.51 5.79
N ILE A 74 -1.63 10.93 5.44
CA ILE A 74 -0.57 10.52 6.38
C ILE A 74 0.70 11.37 6.23
N GLY A 75 0.84 12.06 5.10
CA GLY A 75 2.02 12.86 4.75
C GLY A 75 3.24 12.02 4.35
N GLY A 76 4.31 12.70 3.95
CA GLY A 76 5.55 12.07 3.53
C GLY A 76 5.55 11.56 2.08
N ASN A 77 6.73 11.14 1.61
CA ASN A 77 6.95 10.58 0.28
C ASN A 77 7.10 9.05 0.39
N HIS A 78 6.26 8.30 -0.30
CA HIS A 78 6.12 6.85 -0.12
C HIS A 78 6.50 6.08 -1.39
N TRP A 79 7.65 5.38 -1.34
CA TRP A 79 8.09 4.44 -2.39
C TRP A 79 7.95 2.98 -1.93
N ALA A 80 8.12 2.74 -0.64
CA ALA A 80 7.91 1.42 -0.06
C ALA A 80 6.45 0.99 -0.16
N SER A 81 6.22 -0.26 -0.49
CA SER A 81 4.86 -0.83 -0.49
C SER A 81 4.35 -0.99 0.94
N PRO A 82 3.07 -0.74 1.19
CA PRO A 82 2.46 -0.95 2.49
C PRO A 82 2.37 -2.44 2.83
N ILE A 83 2.29 -2.73 4.13
CA ILE A 83 2.04 -4.08 4.64
C ILE A 83 0.85 -4.10 5.58
N TYR A 84 0.27 -5.29 5.72
CA TYR A 84 -0.82 -5.57 6.66
C TYR A 84 -0.36 -6.55 7.73
N GLN A 85 -0.69 -6.25 8.99
CA GLN A 85 -0.52 -7.16 10.11
C GLN A 85 -1.60 -6.89 11.16
N SER A 86 -2.34 -7.92 11.56
CA SER A 86 -3.27 -7.91 12.70
C SER A 86 -4.23 -6.70 12.71
N GLY A 87 -4.92 -6.47 11.59
CA GLY A 87 -5.90 -5.38 11.47
C GLY A 87 -5.31 -3.98 11.21
N LYS A 88 -3.98 -3.88 11.08
CA LYS A 88 -3.25 -2.62 10.89
C LYS A 88 -2.54 -2.62 9.54
N ILE A 89 -2.48 -1.44 8.92
CA ILE A 89 -1.73 -1.20 7.70
C ILE A 89 -0.64 -0.19 8.00
N TYR A 90 0.58 -0.52 7.61
CA TYR A 90 1.79 0.25 7.84
C TYR A 90 2.29 0.86 6.54
N PHE A 91 2.53 2.17 6.55
CA PHE A 91 3.10 2.93 5.45
C PHE A 91 4.44 3.52 5.85
N PHE A 92 5.43 3.43 4.98
CA PHE A 92 6.82 3.80 5.24
C PHE A 92 7.23 4.94 4.33
N SER A 93 7.68 6.05 4.89
CA SER A 93 8.10 7.21 4.09
C SER A 93 9.61 7.33 3.98
N GLN A 94 10.05 8.04 2.95
CA GLN A 94 11.47 8.36 2.74
C GLN A 94 12.04 9.26 3.84
N GLU A 95 11.19 10.01 4.54
CA GLU A 95 11.59 10.87 5.66
C GLU A 95 11.69 10.10 6.99
N GLY A 96 11.61 8.76 6.96
CA GLY A 96 11.73 7.92 8.15
C GLY A 96 10.45 7.77 8.96
N ARG A 97 9.33 8.23 8.44
CA ARG A 97 8.03 8.12 9.14
C ARG A 97 7.34 6.80 8.82
N ILE A 98 6.88 6.12 9.87
CA ILE A 98 6.01 4.97 9.77
C ILE A 98 4.63 5.38 10.25
N SER A 99 3.68 5.46 9.33
CA SER A 99 2.27 5.74 9.64
C SER A 99 1.47 4.46 9.72
N VAL A 100 0.69 4.29 10.79
CA VAL A 100 -0.14 3.11 11.04
C VAL A 100 -1.60 3.51 11.00
N ILE A 101 -2.39 2.83 10.19
CA ILE A 101 -3.84 3.01 10.12
C ILE A 101 -4.57 1.70 10.43
N SER A 102 -5.84 1.78 10.81
CA SER A 102 -6.71 0.59 10.84
C SER A 102 -7.07 0.16 9.42
N SER A 103 -7.15 -1.13 9.16
CA SER A 103 -7.88 -1.64 8.00
C SER A 103 -9.39 -1.47 8.22
N GLY A 104 -10.14 -1.16 7.14
CA GLY A 104 -11.59 -1.04 7.22
C GLY A 104 -12.17 0.00 6.27
N THR A 105 -13.48 0.22 6.41
CA THR A 105 -14.29 1.08 5.53
C THR A 105 -14.21 2.56 5.85
N GLU A 106 -13.46 2.94 6.90
CA GLU A 106 -13.23 4.32 7.33
C GLU A 106 -11.74 4.58 7.56
N PHE A 107 -11.30 5.81 7.31
CA PHE A 107 -9.93 6.21 7.60
C PHE A 107 -9.73 6.48 9.08
N LYS A 108 -8.87 5.69 9.73
CA LYS A 108 -8.46 5.93 11.12
C LYS A 108 -6.96 5.76 11.26
N LYS A 109 -6.25 6.86 11.52
CA LYS A 109 -4.83 6.84 11.85
C LYS A 109 -4.67 6.43 13.32
N LEU A 110 -3.87 5.39 13.56
CA LEU A 110 -3.64 4.80 14.89
C LEU A 110 -2.36 5.31 15.52
N ALA A 111 -1.28 5.43 14.73
CA ALA A 111 0.02 5.85 15.23
C ALA A 111 0.86 6.50 14.13
N THR A 112 1.87 7.22 14.56
CA THR A 112 2.98 7.72 13.74
C THR A 112 4.25 7.53 14.55
N ASN A 113 5.27 6.90 13.94
CA ASN A 113 6.58 6.70 14.52
C ASN A 113 7.62 7.32 13.59
N ASP A 114 8.46 8.19 14.11
CA ASP A 114 9.49 8.87 13.33
C ASP A 114 10.88 8.28 13.68
N PHE A 115 11.68 8.00 12.64
CA PHE A 115 13.04 7.49 12.72
C PHE A 115 13.98 8.45 12.00
N GLU A 116 15.18 8.63 12.50
CA GLU A 116 16.23 9.44 11.86
C GLU A 116 16.90 8.67 10.71
N THR A 117 16.09 8.21 9.75
CA THR A 117 16.54 7.42 8.60
C THR A 117 15.54 7.53 7.46
N SER A 118 15.82 6.85 6.33
CA SER A 118 14.93 6.78 5.16
C SER A 118 14.48 5.34 4.91
N PHE A 119 13.19 5.16 4.58
CA PHE A 119 12.64 3.88 4.17
C PHE A 119 12.21 3.92 2.70
N VAL A 120 12.98 3.26 1.84
CA VAL A 120 12.72 3.14 0.40
C VAL A 120 12.33 1.70 0.04
N ALA A 121 12.98 0.74 0.69
CA ALA A 121 12.68 -0.67 0.49
C ALA A 121 11.38 -1.06 1.15
N SER A 122 10.57 -1.88 0.48
CA SER A 122 9.39 -2.48 1.08
C SER A 122 9.79 -3.39 2.23
N PRO A 123 9.06 -3.35 3.35
CA PRO A 123 9.32 -4.18 4.51
C PRO A 123 8.95 -5.65 4.25
N ALA A 124 9.41 -6.53 5.14
CA ALA A 124 8.98 -7.91 5.22
C ALA A 124 8.37 -8.22 6.58
N VAL A 125 7.43 -9.16 6.60
CA VAL A 125 6.86 -9.73 7.82
C VAL A 125 7.25 -11.20 7.87
N SER A 126 7.77 -11.66 8.99
CA SER A 126 8.09 -13.07 9.23
C SER A 126 7.57 -13.43 10.60
N GLU A 127 6.57 -14.32 10.66
CA GLU A 127 5.86 -14.67 11.89
C GLU A 127 5.36 -13.41 12.63
N ASP A 128 5.94 -13.14 13.83
CA ASP A 128 5.61 -11.96 14.65
C ASP A 128 6.61 -10.81 14.49
N ALA A 129 7.53 -10.90 13.54
CA ALA A 129 8.58 -9.91 13.32
C ALA A 129 8.32 -9.05 12.09
N LEU A 130 8.51 -7.74 12.24
CA LEU A 130 8.56 -6.76 11.18
C LEU A 130 10.02 -6.45 10.86
N ILE A 131 10.44 -6.71 9.63
CA ILE A 131 11.80 -6.47 9.16
C ILE A 131 11.80 -5.25 8.25
N LEU A 132 12.56 -4.22 8.64
CA LEU A 132 12.70 -2.96 7.90
C LEU A 132 14.14 -2.76 7.47
N ARG A 133 14.33 -2.32 6.24
CA ARG A 133 15.63 -1.88 5.74
C ARG A 133 15.66 -0.37 5.54
N SER A 134 16.61 0.29 6.19
CA SER A 134 16.99 1.67 5.88
C SER A 134 18.22 1.72 4.97
N ALA A 135 18.73 2.90 4.69
CA ALA A 135 19.97 3.07 3.92
C ALA A 135 21.19 2.37 4.58
N THR A 136 21.23 2.32 5.91
CA THR A 136 22.40 1.89 6.70
C THR A 136 22.15 0.70 7.63
N HIS A 137 20.89 0.38 7.95
CA HIS A 137 20.55 -0.63 8.95
C HIS A 137 19.45 -1.57 8.48
N LEU A 138 19.47 -2.78 9.03
CA LEU A 138 18.38 -3.73 9.02
C LEU A 138 17.79 -3.80 10.44
N TYR A 139 16.51 -3.44 10.57
CA TYR A 139 15.79 -3.48 11.85
C TYR A 139 14.90 -4.71 11.88
N CYS A 140 14.81 -5.31 13.06
CA CYS A 140 13.87 -6.38 13.35
C CYS A 140 13.05 -6.00 14.58
N PHE A 141 11.76 -5.81 14.42
CA PHE A 141 10.82 -5.53 15.50
C PHE A 141 9.95 -6.77 15.74
N SER A 142 10.04 -7.34 16.93
CA SER A 142 9.20 -8.45 17.36
C SER A 142 8.55 -8.15 18.68
N GLN A 143 7.42 -8.80 18.98
CA GLN A 143 6.90 -8.76 20.34
C GLN A 143 7.85 -9.53 21.26
N ALA A 144 8.14 -8.96 22.44
CA ALA A 144 8.85 -9.72 23.47
C ALA A 144 8.00 -10.96 23.82
N LYS A 145 8.58 -12.14 23.72
CA LYS A 145 7.95 -13.36 24.25
C LYS A 145 8.01 -13.23 25.77
N ASN A 146 6.84 -13.07 26.38
CA ASN A 146 6.68 -13.19 27.85
C ASN A 146 6.90 -14.64 28.27
#